data_1ff074597511bd97661d2d7ec95bc8f8
#
_entry.id   1ff074597511bd97661d2d7ec95bc8f8
#
_cell.length_a   1.000
_cell.length_b   1.000
_cell.length_c   1.000
_cell.angle_alpha   90.00
_cell.angle_beta   90.00
_cell.angle_gamma   90.00
#
_symmetry.space_group_name_H-M   'P 1'
#
loop_
_entity.id
_entity.type
_entity.pdbx_description
1 polymer ?
#
loop_
_entity_poly.entity_id
_entity_poly.type
_entity_poly.pdbx_seq_one_letter_code
_entity_poly.pdbx_strand_id
1 'polypeptide(L)'
;MKKATKYFYKRIRIKKETSSTEEEAKYEIEFIERSFSFDDYKSRTFQLFEADFDQTLRVFHLQGIEPCNWVRVKDYEIDSGVDTRNQINIMCDYREIHPAPEYTSLAPGILLSYDIETFSSDYVSFPQAEKDGDEIVQIGAVAYHFSSPEPIIKYLAVLDTCDDIDGVVVERFESEEELLIGWAEFLSKLQPDIITGYNIFGFDDDYIMKRVTKHYLWNEFSCYNRIISEPVRLSMKKLGSSALGDNIFKVITSSGSTSFDLLLHIRNEFKFASYKLDDVAYELV
;
A
#
# COMPACT_ATOMS: atom_id res chain seq x y z
N MET A 1 -7.06 1.00 27.80
CA MET A 1 -8.07 0.24 28.57
C MET A 1 -9.50 0.33 28.03
N LYS A 2 -10.07 1.51 27.73
CA LYS A 2 -11.47 1.62 27.26
C LYS A 2 -11.80 0.94 25.93
N LYS A 3 -10.84 0.80 25.01
CA LYS A 3 -11.07 0.17 23.69
C LYS A 3 -11.08 -1.36 23.75
N ALA A 4 -10.21 -1.96 24.55
CA ALA A 4 -10.13 -3.42 24.67
C ALA A 4 -11.41 -4.01 25.26
N THR A 5 -12.00 -3.35 26.25
CA THR A 5 -13.25 -3.77 26.87
C THR A 5 -14.42 -3.83 25.86
N LYS A 6 -14.45 -2.91 24.90
CA LYS A 6 -15.52 -2.83 23.91
C LYS A 6 -15.48 -3.97 22.87
N TYR A 7 -14.30 -4.53 22.60
CA TYR A 7 -14.14 -5.66 21.68
C TYR A 7 -14.37 -7.02 22.35
N PHE A 8 -14.00 -7.15 23.61
CA PHE A 8 -14.24 -8.39 24.37
C PHE A 8 -15.73 -8.74 24.49
N TYR A 9 -16.58 -7.75 24.59
CA TYR A 9 -18.03 -7.97 24.70
C TYR A 9 -18.67 -8.32 23.35
N LYS A 10 -17.94 -8.23 22.26
CA LYS A 10 -18.62 -8.33 20.99
C LYS A 10 -18.91 -9.74 20.58
N ARG A 11 -18.16 -10.80 20.99
CA ARG A 11 -18.45 -12.10 20.36
C ARG A 11 -17.59 -13.25 20.84
N ILE A 12 -17.97 -14.01 21.79
CA ILE A 12 -17.45 -15.38 21.86
C ILE A 12 -18.61 -16.31 22.20
N ARG A 13 -19.04 -17.13 21.25
CA ARG A 13 -19.85 -18.32 21.50
C ARG A 13 -18.94 -19.51 21.31
N ILE A 14 -18.64 -20.20 22.41
CA ILE A 14 -17.97 -21.49 22.35
C ILE A 14 -19.05 -22.53 22.18
N LYS A 15 -19.19 -23.08 21.00
CA LYS A 15 -19.97 -24.30 20.78
C LYS A 15 -19.04 -25.48 21.02
N LYS A 16 -19.36 -26.28 22.00
CA LYS A 16 -18.76 -27.59 22.16
C LYS A 16 -19.54 -28.55 21.26
N GLU A 17 -18.95 -28.99 20.18
CA GLU A 17 -19.47 -30.15 19.48
C GLU A 17 -19.22 -31.39 20.36
N THR A 18 -20.29 -32.00 20.82
CA THR A 18 -20.29 -33.29 21.48
C THR A 18 -20.00 -34.34 20.43
N SER A 19 -18.72 -34.67 20.22
CA SER A 19 -18.35 -35.92 19.58
C SER A 19 -18.31 -37.01 20.65
N SER A 20 -18.78 -38.17 20.32
CA SER A 20 -18.91 -39.32 21.19
C SER A 20 -17.61 -40.06 21.50
N THR A 21 -16.45 -39.46 21.20
CA THR A 21 -15.11 -39.97 21.50
C THR A 21 -14.28 -38.84 22.08
N GLU A 22 -13.65 -39.13 23.23
CA GLU A 22 -12.95 -38.16 24.10
C GLU A 22 -11.68 -37.50 23.50
N GLU A 23 -11.32 -37.71 22.24
CA GLU A 23 -9.99 -37.35 21.76
C GLU A 23 -9.89 -36.07 20.93
N GLU A 24 -10.99 -35.46 20.45
CA GLU A 24 -10.93 -34.15 19.77
C GLU A 24 -12.16 -33.29 20.03
N ALA A 25 -12.09 -32.46 21.06
CA ALA A 25 -13.11 -31.40 21.21
C ALA A 25 -12.82 -30.26 20.21
N LYS A 26 -13.49 -30.22 19.08
CA LYS A 26 -13.52 -29.06 18.20
C LYS A 26 -14.31 -27.94 18.85
N TYR A 27 -13.64 -26.82 19.09
CA TYR A 27 -14.27 -25.59 19.54
C TYR A 27 -14.45 -24.65 18.34
N GLU A 28 -15.68 -24.41 17.94
CA GLU A 28 -16.01 -23.38 17.00
C GLU A 28 -16.20 -22.06 17.75
N ILE A 29 -15.37 -21.05 17.47
CA ILE A 29 -15.49 -19.74 18.07
C ILE A 29 -16.34 -18.88 17.15
N GLU A 30 -17.63 -18.73 17.50
CA GLU A 30 -18.54 -17.81 16.82
C GLU A 30 -18.53 -16.46 17.54
N PHE A 31 -18.17 -15.40 16.84
CA PHE A 31 -18.22 -14.04 17.38
C PHE A 31 -19.65 -13.51 17.34
N ILE A 32 -20.33 -13.39 18.46
CA ILE A 32 -21.72 -12.92 18.57
C ILE A 32 -21.73 -11.53 19.24
N GLU A 33 -22.46 -10.57 18.66
CA GLU A 33 -22.73 -9.30 19.34
C GLU A 33 -23.72 -9.49 20.50
N ARG A 34 -23.23 -9.77 21.68
CA ARG A 34 -24.03 -9.72 22.89
C ARG A 34 -23.26 -9.02 24.02
N SER A 35 -23.96 -8.12 24.71
CA SER A 35 -23.55 -7.69 26.03
C SER A 35 -23.69 -8.87 26.99
N PHE A 36 -22.62 -9.31 27.62
CA PHE A 36 -22.71 -10.25 28.73
C PHE A 36 -23.19 -9.48 29.97
N SER A 37 -24.46 -9.64 30.35
CA SER A 37 -24.88 -9.43 31.71
C SER A 37 -24.68 -10.74 32.44
N PHE A 38 -23.74 -10.78 33.36
CA PHE A 38 -23.74 -11.83 34.37
C PHE A 38 -24.82 -11.43 35.38
N ASP A 39 -25.90 -12.19 35.45
CA ASP A 39 -26.94 -12.01 36.47
C ASP A 39 -26.22 -11.94 37.81
N ASP A 40 -26.50 -10.90 38.60
CA ASP A 40 -25.98 -10.62 39.96
C ASP A 40 -24.51 -10.15 40.10
N TYR A 41 -23.78 -9.87 39.03
CA TYR A 41 -22.45 -9.32 39.14
C TYR A 41 -22.35 -7.90 38.52
N LYS A 42 -21.81 -6.97 39.30
CA LYS A 42 -21.39 -5.65 38.80
C LYS A 42 -20.48 -5.83 37.62
N SER A 43 -20.64 -5.00 36.59
CA SER A 43 -19.80 -5.00 35.40
C SER A 43 -18.32 -5.11 35.79
N ARG A 44 -17.66 -6.17 35.36
CA ARG A 44 -16.23 -6.36 35.61
C ARG A 44 -15.47 -5.93 34.35
N THR A 45 -14.41 -5.19 34.56
CA THR A 45 -13.45 -4.87 33.50
C THR A 45 -12.42 -5.99 33.43
N PHE A 46 -12.29 -6.61 32.27
CA PHE A 46 -11.26 -7.62 32.02
C PHE A 46 -10.15 -6.98 31.21
N GLN A 47 -8.91 -7.29 31.56
CA GLN A 47 -7.77 -6.94 30.73
C GLN A 47 -7.59 -8.04 29.67
N LEU A 48 -7.58 -7.63 28.40
CA LEU A 48 -7.23 -8.52 27.29
C LEU A 48 -5.72 -8.52 27.11
N PHE A 49 -5.14 -9.69 27.02
CA PHE A 49 -3.74 -9.87 26.66
C PHE A 49 -3.66 -10.30 25.19
N GLU A 50 -2.69 -9.78 24.47
CA GLU A 50 -2.44 -10.10 23.05
C GLU A 50 -3.65 -9.88 22.10
N ALA A 51 -4.58 -9.03 22.49
CA ALA A 51 -5.80 -8.79 21.72
C ALA A 51 -5.62 -7.78 20.59
N ASP A 52 -4.58 -6.95 20.67
CA ASP A 52 -4.26 -5.89 19.70
C ASP A 52 -3.15 -6.31 18.73
N PHE A 53 -2.75 -7.59 18.76
CA PHE A 53 -1.80 -8.12 17.78
C PHE A 53 -2.45 -8.20 16.41
N ASP A 54 -1.75 -7.68 15.40
CA ASP A 54 -2.08 -7.91 14.01
C ASP A 54 -2.05 -9.41 13.71
N GLN A 55 -3.08 -9.90 13.01
CA GLN A 55 -3.22 -11.33 12.73
C GLN A 55 -2.10 -11.87 11.85
N THR A 56 -1.64 -11.07 10.89
CA THR A 56 -0.53 -11.43 10.00
C THR A 56 0.77 -11.59 10.79
N LEU A 57 1.08 -10.63 11.66
CA LEU A 57 2.25 -10.71 12.55
C LEU A 57 2.18 -11.93 13.48
N ARG A 58 0.98 -12.27 13.94
CA ARG A 58 0.79 -13.47 14.78
C ARG A 58 1.09 -14.75 13.99
N VAL A 59 0.62 -14.85 12.76
CA VAL A 59 0.93 -16.00 11.87
C VAL A 59 2.43 -16.06 11.62
N PHE A 60 3.09 -14.95 11.31
CA PHE A 60 4.54 -14.91 11.11
C PHE A 60 5.29 -15.42 12.34
N HIS A 61 4.90 -14.96 13.52
CA HIS A 61 5.51 -15.42 14.77
C HIS A 61 5.28 -16.93 15.03
N LEU A 62 4.04 -17.41 14.84
CA LEU A 62 3.70 -18.83 15.10
C LEU A 62 4.36 -19.78 14.11
N GLN A 63 4.54 -19.37 12.86
CA GLN A 63 5.14 -20.18 11.81
C GLN A 63 6.65 -19.94 11.64
N GLY A 64 7.25 -19.01 12.41
CA GLY A 64 8.65 -18.63 12.25
C GLY A 64 8.97 -18.00 10.90
N ILE A 65 8.00 -17.28 10.31
CA ILE A 65 8.16 -16.59 9.03
C ILE A 65 8.80 -15.23 9.29
N GLU A 66 9.90 -14.95 8.61
CA GLU A 66 10.51 -13.63 8.61
C GLU A 66 9.91 -12.78 7.46
N PRO A 67 9.70 -11.47 7.68
CA PRO A 67 9.21 -10.59 6.64
C PRO A 67 10.11 -10.59 5.39
N CYS A 68 9.49 -10.48 4.23
CA CYS A 68 10.17 -10.44 2.92
C CYS A 68 10.97 -11.69 2.55
N ASN A 69 10.77 -12.81 3.22
CA ASN A 69 11.38 -14.08 2.90
C ASN A 69 10.43 -15.02 2.14
N TRP A 70 11.04 -16.01 1.48
CA TRP A 70 10.29 -17.04 0.77
C TRP A 70 9.53 -17.94 1.74
N VAL A 71 8.31 -18.30 1.32
CA VAL A 71 7.48 -19.26 2.01
C VAL A 71 7.08 -20.39 1.07
N ARG A 72 6.88 -21.58 1.64
CA ARG A 72 6.33 -22.74 0.95
C ARG A 72 4.96 -23.05 1.51
N VAL A 73 3.97 -23.16 0.65
CA VAL A 73 2.63 -23.64 1.00
C VAL A 73 2.52 -25.08 0.55
N LYS A 74 2.18 -26.00 1.47
CA LYS A 74 2.14 -27.44 1.18
C LYS A 74 0.77 -27.92 0.75
N ASP A 75 -0.25 -27.53 1.48
CA ASP A 75 -1.63 -27.93 1.21
C ASP A 75 -2.47 -26.66 0.96
N TYR A 76 -3.07 -26.59 -0.21
CA TYR A 76 -3.83 -25.43 -0.62
C TYR A 76 -4.85 -25.78 -1.70
N GLU A 77 -5.88 -24.97 -1.79
CA GLU A 77 -6.85 -24.98 -2.89
C GLU A 77 -6.68 -23.73 -3.74
N ILE A 78 -6.87 -23.85 -5.06
CA ILE A 78 -6.92 -22.67 -5.93
C ILE A 78 -8.22 -21.93 -5.66
N ASP A 79 -8.11 -20.67 -5.27
CA ASP A 79 -9.26 -19.80 -5.06
C ASP A 79 -9.57 -19.00 -6.31
N SER A 80 -10.58 -19.43 -7.05
CA SER A 80 -11.11 -18.74 -8.23
C SER A 80 -12.22 -17.73 -7.89
N GLY A 81 -12.63 -17.65 -6.63
CA GLY A 81 -13.70 -16.76 -6.17
C GLY A 81 -13.23 -15.36 -5.77
N VAL A 82 -11.91 -15.15 -5.65
CA VAL A 82 -11.33 -13.84 -5.31
C VAL A 82 -10.99 -13.08 -6.57
N ASP A 83 -11.55 -11.89 -6.70
CA ASP A 83 -11.28 -11.01 -7.84
C ASP A 83 -10.02 -10.18 -7.56
N THR A 84 -8.88 -10.69 -8.04
CA THR A 84 -7.56 -10.05 -7.90
C THR A 84 -6.81 -10.01 -9.22
N ARG A 85 -5.79 -9.15 -9.29
CA ARG A 85 -4.82 -9.08 -10.40
C ARG A 85 -3.59 -9.96 -10.16
N ASN A 86 -3.59 -10.79 -9.12
CA ASN A 86 -2.51 -11.73 -8.87
C ASN A 86 -2.57 -12.90 -9.86
N GLN A 87 -1.39 -13.47 -10.18
CA GLN A 87 -1.30 -14.62 -11.08
C GLN A 87 -1.95 -15.88 -10.50
N ILE A 88 -1.89 -16.04 -9.19
CA ILE A 88 -2.42 -17.21 -8.48
C ILE A 88 -3.05 -16.74 -7.18
N ASN A 89 -4.30 -17.15 -6.94
CA ASN A 89 -4.96 -17.02 -5.65
C ASN A 89 -5.12 -18.40 -5.04
N ILE A 90 -4.70 -18.55 -3.80
CA ILE A 90 -4.80 -19.80 -3.05
C ILE A 90 -5.46 -19.57 -1.70
N MET A 91 -6.17 -20.59 -1.24
CA MET A 91 -6.70 -20.69 0.11
C MET A 91 -6.01 -21.87 0.82
N CYS A 92 -5.45 -21.64 2.00
CA CYS A 92 -4.81 -22.65 2.80
C CYS A 92 -4.99 -22.39 4.29
N ASP A 93 -4.81 -23.43 5.10
CA ASP A 93 -4.63 -23.24 6.54
C ASP A 93 -3.29 -22.53 6.80
N TYR A 94 -3.26 -21.57 7.71
CA TYR A 94 -2.03 -20.85 8.04
C TYR A 94 -0.90 -21.76 8.51
N ARG A 95 -1.23 -22.94 9.05
CA ARG A 95 -0.26 -23.96 9.48
C ARG A 95 0.48 -24.63 8.33
N GLU A 96 -0.07 -24.50 7.11
CA GLU A 96 0.56 -25.05 5.90
C GLU A 96 1.54 -24.05 5.25
N ILE A 97 1.65 -22.83 5.78
CA ILE A 97 2.61 -21.82 5.33
C ILE A 97 3.91 -22.00 6.13
N HIS A 98 4.97 -22.40 5.46
CA HIS A 98 6.27 -22.67 6.09
C HIS A 98 7.35 -21.76 5.55
N PRO A 99 8.34 -21.35 6.36
CA PRO A 99 9.55 -20.69 5.87
C PRO A 99 10.27 -21.57 4.83
N ALA A 100 10.86 -20.93 3.85
CA ALA A 100 11.65 -21.60 2.81
C ALA A 100 13.05 -20.96 2.67
N PRO A 101 13.90 -21.07 3.73
CA PRO A 101 15.19 -20.37 3.82
C PRO A 101 16.22 -20.86 2.80
N GLU A 102 15.99 -21.99 2.14
CA GLU A 102 16.81 -22.47 1.04
C GLU A 102 16.71 -21.61 -0.24
N TYR A 103 15.65 -20.78 -0.37
CA TYR A 103 15.51 -19.80 -1.45
C TYR A 103 16.08 -18.47 -1.00
N THR A 104 17.17 -18.04 -1.62
CA THR A 104 17.88 -16.81 -1.29
C THR A 104 17.84 -15.76 -2.41
N SER A 105 17.25 -16.09 -3.57
CA SER A 105 17.08 -15.15 -4.67
C SER A 105 16.02 -14.10 -4.33
N LEU A 106 16.22 -12.89 -4.86
CA LEU A 106 15.17 -11.87 -4.82
C LEU A 106 13.95 -12.34 -5.63
N ALA A 107 12.76 -12.07 -5.10
CA ALA A 107 11.54 -12.25 -5.89
C ALA A 107 11.57 -11.33 -7.12
N PRO A 108 10.97 -11.73 -8.25
CA PRO A 108 10.92 -10.92 -9.47
C PRO A 108 9.87 -9.78 -9.34
N GLY A 109 10.01 -8.98 -8.29
CA GLY A 109 9.13 -7.84 -8.03
C GLY A 109 9.43 -6.67 -8.96
N ILE A 110 8.46 -5.78 -9.12
CA ILE A 110 8.52 -4.57 -9.92
C ILE A 110 8.63 -3.35 -9.01
N LEU A 111 9.70 -2.58 -9.21
CA LEU A 111 9.89 -1.25 -8.63
C LEU A 111 9.49 -0.22 -9.68
N LEU A 112 8.59 0.69 -9.32
CA LEU A 112 8.22 1.86 -10.11
C LEU A 112 8.68 3.12 -9.40
N SER A 113 9.48 3.94 -10.09
CA SER A 113 9.77 5.32 -9.68
C SER A 113 8.98 6.27 -10.53
N TYR A 114 8.36 7.30 -9.92
CA TYR A 114 7.59 8.30 -10.64
C TYR A 114 7.79 9.70 -10.06
N ASP A 115 7.48 10.68 -10.87
CA ASP A 115 7.50 12.11 -10.54
C ASP A 115 6.43 12.83 -11.36
N ILE A 116 5.90 13.96 -10.86
CA ILE A 116 4.92 14.79 -11.60
C ILE A 116 5.48 16.15 -11.92
N GLU A 117 5.07 16.68 -13.07
CA GLU A 117 5.29 18.08 -13.44
C GLU A 117 3.95 18.82 -13.44
N THR A 118 3.94 19.98 -12.81
CA THR A 118 2.73 20.78 -12.63
C THR A 118 2.91 22.17 -13.23
N PHE A 119 1.82 22.67 -13.80
CA PHE A 119 1.77 24.01 -14.38
C PHE A 119 1.16 24.99 -13.39
N SER A 120 1.67 26.22 -13.34
CA SER A 120 1.07 27.33 -12.60
C SER A 120 0.38 28.30 -13.53
N SER A 121 -0.92 28.46 -13.39
CA SER A 121 -1.75 29.31 -14.25
C SER A 121 -1.40 30.81 -14.21
N ASP A 122 -0.70 31.24 -13.15
CA ASP A 122 -0.22 32.64 -13.06
C ASP A 122 1.26 32.83 -13.46
N TYR A 123 1.95 31.74 -13.82
CA TYR A 123 3.37 31.71 -14.24
C TYR A 123 4.39 32.20 -13.19
N VAL A 124 3.97 32.48 -11.97
CA VAL A 124 4.80 33.10 -10.93
C VAL A 124 4.78 32.30 -9.63
N SER A 125 3.59 31.91 -9.19
CA SER A 125 3.42 31.21 -7.92
C SER A 125 3.73 29.73 -8.06
N PHE A 126 4.05 29.08 -6.94
CA PHE A 126 4.10 27.63 -6.88
C PHE A 126 2.69 27.06 -7.14
N PRO A 127 2.55 26.04 -8.01
CA PRO A 127 1.25 25.47 -8.37
C PRO A 127 0.47 24.96 -7.15
N GLN A 128 -0.84 25.19 -7.15
CA GLN A 128 -1.76 24.81 -6.10
C GLN A 128 -2.86 23.88 -6.66
N ALA A 129 -2.89 22.65 -6.21
CA ALA A 129 -3.79 21.63 -6.75
C ALA A 129 -5.28 21.99 -6.67
N GLU A 130 -5.67 22.88 -5.76
CA GLU A 130 -7.05 23.35 -5.60
C GLU A 130 -7.43 24.46 -6.60
N LYS A 131 -6.43 25.13 -7.19
CA LYS A 131 -6.63 26.26 -8.10
C LYS A 131 -6.99 25.76 -9.50
N ASP A 132 -7.89 26.48 -10.18
CA ASP A 132 -8.21 26.21 -11.57
C ASP A 132 -7.03 26.60 -12.47
N GLY A 133 -6.71 25.73 -13.45
CA GLY A 133 -5.60 25.92 -14.36
C GLY A 133 -4.21 25.57 -13.81
N ASP A 134 -4.11 25.24 -12.50
CA ASP A 134 -2.88 24.67 -11.96
C ASP A 134 -2.97 23.15 -12.10
N GLU A 135 -2.55 22.62 -13.24
CA GLU A 135 -2.79 21.25 -13.69
C GLU A 135 -1.53 20.41 -13.63
N ILE A 136 -1.70 19.10 -13.51
CA ILE A 136 -0.62 18.13 -13.77
C ILE A 136 -0.45 18.06 -15.29
N VAL A 137 0.72 18.43 -15.77
CA VAL A 137 1.02 18.42 -17.21
C VAL A 137 1.79 17.19 -17.64
N GLN A 138 2.51 16.54 -16.73
CA GLN A 138 3.25 15.33 -17.01
C GLN A 138 3.30 14.43 -15.77
N ILE A 139 3.28 13.10 -15.99
CA ILE A 139 3.66 12.07 -15.03
C ILE A 139 4.71 11.19 -15.69
N GLY A 140 5.95 11.34 -15.24
CA GLY A 140 7.07 10.51 -15.70
C GLY A 140 7.28 9.30 -14.80
N ALA A 141 7.53 8.12 -15.38
CA ALA A 141 7.77 6.92 -14.61
C ALA A 141 8.79 5.98 -15.26
N VAL A 142 9.55 5.28 -14.42
CA VAL A 142 10.47 4.24 -14.86
C VAL A 142 10.26 3.00 -13.97
N ALA A 143 10.10 1.84 -14.59
CA ALA A 143 9.93 0.59 -13.87
C ALA A 143 11.10 -0.36 -14.11
N TYR A 144 11.45 -1.11 -13.06
CA TYR A 144 12.53 -2.09 -13.04
C TYR A 144 12.07 -3.40 -12.40
N HIS A 145 12.65 -4.52 -12.81
CA HIS A 145 12.68 -5.70 -11.94
C HIS A 145 13.73 -5.53 -10.83
N PHE A 146 13.45 -5.99 -9.61
CA PHE A 146 14.38 -5.86 -8.47
C PHE A 146 15.80 -6.36 -8.73
N SER A 147 15.93 -7.33 -9.64
CA SER A 147 17.23 -7.98 -9.97
C SER A 147 17.88 -7.47 -11.26
N SER A 148 17.30 -6.46 -11.93
CA SER A 148 17.78 -5.98 -13.21
C SER A 148 18.14 -4.48 -13.16
N PRO A 149 19.31 -4.09 -13.67
CA PRO A 149 19.64 -2.67 -13.84
C PRO A 149 18.93 -2.04 -15.04
N GLU A 150 18.40 -2.88 -15.96
CA GLU A 150 17.73 -2.40 -17.16
C GLU A 150 16.24 -2.14 -16.87
N PRO A 151 15.71 -0.98 -17.30
CA PRO A 151 14.31 -0.69 -17.12
C PRO A 151 13.41 -1.60 -17.94
N ILE A 152 12.29 -2.03 -17.33
CA ILE A 152 11.22 -2.75 -18.04
C ILE A 152 10.49 -1.79 -18.99
N ILE A 153 10.25 -0.57 -18.50
CA ILE A 153 9.55 0.47 -19.24
C ILE A 153 9.96 1.84 -18.71
N LYS A 154 10.11 2.79 -19.63
CA LYS A 154 10.10 4.22 -19.37
C LYS A 154 8.80 4.77 -19.92
N TYR A 155 8.04 5.46 -19.11
CA TYR A 155 6.69 5.90 -19.42
C TYR A 155 6.53 7.39 -19.14
N LEU A 156 5.82 8.07 -20.02
CA LEU A 156 5.47 9.47 -19.86
C LEU A 156 4.00 9.68 -20.27
N ALA A 157 3.17 10.00 -19.29
CA ALA A 157 1.85 10.57 -19.52
C ALA A 157 2.01 12.09 -19.69
N VAL A 158 1.45 12.67 -20.75
CA VAL A 158 1.56 14.11 -21.02
C VAL A 158 0.21 14.70 -21.38
N LEU A 159 -0.08 15.86 -20.82
CA LEU A 159 -1.25 16.66 -21.18
C LEU A 159 -0.96 17.40 -22.49
N ASP A 160 -1.90 17.31 -23.43
CA ASP A 160 -1.82 17.88 -24.78
C ASP A 160 -0.73 17.18 -25.62
N THR A 161 0.41 17.78 -25.89
CA THR A 161 1.39 17.25 -26.83
C THR A 161 2.83 17.43 -26.36
N CYS A 162 3.66 16.50 -26.75
CA CYS A 162 5.11 16.61 -26.74
C CYS A 162 5.72 15.79 -27.90
N ASP A 163 7.00 15.97 -28.16
CA ASP A 163 7.72 15.14 -29.12
C ASP A 163 7.90 13.71 -28.60
N ASP A 164 8.05 12.75 -29.52
CA ASP A 164 8.42 11.39 -29.16
C ASP A 164 9.84 11.36 -28.57
N ILE A 165 10.02 10.53 -27.54
CA ILE A 165 11.31 10.37 -26.87
C ILE A 165 11.77 8.92 -27.11
N ASP A 166 13.00 8.76 -27.63
CA ASP A 166 13.55 7.45 -27.92
C ASP A 166 13.62 6.56 -26.68
N GLY A 167 13.06 5.36 -26.78
CA GLY A 167 12.99 4.40 -25.69
C GLY A 167 11.98 4.70 -24.59
N VAL A 168 11.10 5.70 -24.78
CA VAL A 168 10.03 6.06 -23.84
C VAL A 168 8.67 5.83 -24.48
N VAL A 169 7.76 5.20 -23.75
CA VAL A 169 6.35 5.12 -24.12
C VAL A 169 5.68 6.44 -23.72
N VAL A 170 5.31 7.24 -24.71
CA VAL A 170 4.66 8.53 -24.51
C VAL A 170 3.16 8.38 -24.79
N GLU A 171 2.33 8.59 -23.79
CA GLU A 171 0.88 8.66 -23.91
C GLU A 171 0.43 10.13 -23.77
N ARG A 172 -0.37 10.60 -24.74
CA ARG A 172 -0.87 11.97 -24.83
C ARG A 172 -2.36 11.99 -24.52
N PHE A 173 -2.76 12.94 -23.68
CA PHE A 173 -4.13 13.07 -23.20
C PHE A 173 -4.67 14.47 -23.51
N GLU A 174 -5.93 14.57 -23.90
CA GLU A 174 -6.57 15.84 -24.27
C GLU A 174 -6.98 16.66 -23.03
N SER A 175 -7.10 16.00 -21.86
CA SER A 175 -7.46 16.66 -20.60
C SER A 175 -6.70 16.06 -19.42
N GLU A 176 -6.63 16.80 -18.31
CA GLU A 176 -6.03 16.32 -17.06
C GLU A 176 -6.81 15.13 -16.49
N GLU A 177 -8.13 15.11 -16.65
CA GLU A 177 -8.98 14.00 -16.25
C GLU A 177 -8.57 12.70 -16.95
N GLU A 178 -8.35 12.76 -18.26
CA GLU A 178 -7.89 11.59 -19.03
C GLU A 178 -6.47 11.19 -18.64
N LEU A 179 -5.58 12.16 -18.38
CA LEU A 179 -4.21 11.91 -17.93
C LEU A 179 -4.21 11.16 -16.59
N LEU A 180 -5.02 11.60 -15.62
CA LEU A 180 -5.14 10.96 -14.31
C LEU A 180 -5.71 9.54 -14.40
N ILE A 181 -6.72 9.33 -15.25
CA ILE A 181 -7.29 8.00 -15.51
C ILE A 181 -6.26 7.10 -16.21
N GLY A 182 -5.58 7.63 -17.24
CA GLY A 182 -4.52 6.91 -17.96
C GLY A 182 -3.37 6.49 -17.05
N TRP A 183 -2.98 7.34 -16.11
CA TRP A 183 -2.01 6.99 -15.07
C TRP A 183 -2.48 5.82 -14.20
N ALA A 184 -3.74 5.85 -13.72
CA ALA A 184 -4.30 4.75 -12.94
C ALA A 184 -4.39 3.45 -13.75
N GLU A 185 -4.72 3.53 -15.05
CA GLU A 185 -4.72 2.39 -15.96
C GLU A 185 -3.32 1.82 -16.17
N PHE A 186 -2.31 2.69 -16.32
CA PHE A 186 -0.91 2.28 -16.40
C PHE A 186 -0.49 1.51 -15.15
N LEU A 187 -0.77 2.03 -13.94
CA LEU A 187 -0.52 1.33 -12.69
C LEU A 187 -1.27 0.00 -12.60
N SER A 188 -2.52 -0.02 -13.07
CA SER A 188 -3.35 -1.22 -13.11
C SER A 188 -2.80 -2.32 -14.03
N LYS A 189 -2.15 -1.96 -15.13
CA LYS A 189 -1.51 -2.89 -16.07
C LYS A 189 -0.15 -3.36 -15.57
N LEU A 190 0.64 -2.44 -15.01
CA LEU A 190 2.00 -2.73 -14.55
C LEU A 190 2.04 -3.52 -13.24
N GLN A 191 1.11 -3.25 -12.31
CA GLN A 191 1.02 -3.87 -10.98
C GLN A 191 2.34 -3.83 -10.19
N PRO A 192 2.92 -2.65 -9.93
CA PRO A 192 4.18 -2.55 -9.22
C PRO A 192 4.07 -3.07 -7.78
N ASP A 193 5.14 -3.72 -7.29
CA ASP A 193 5.25 -4.17 -5.89
C ASP A 193 5.71 -3.03 -4.97
N ILE A 194 6.60 -2.18 -5.48
CA ILE A 194 7.07 -0.98 -4.80
C ILE A 194 6.85 0.22 -5.71
N ILE A 195 6.23 1.26 -5.16
CA ILE A 195 6.10 2.58 -5.79
C ILE A 195 6.96 3.55 -5.02
N THR A 196 7.84 4.26 -5.71
CA THR A 196 8.77 5.20 -5.11
C THR A 196 8.90 6.48 -5.93
N GLY A 197 9.56 7.45 -5.37
CA GLY A 197 9.96 8.71 -5.97
C GLY A 197 10.65 9.58 -4.92
N TYR A 198 11.00 10.78 -5.29
CA TYR A 198 11.69 11.71 -4.43
C TYR A 198 10.73 12.76 -3.85
N ASN A 199 10.45 12.72 -2.56
CA ASN A 199 9.50 13.60 -1.88
C ASN A 199 8.02 13.38 -2.28
N ILE A 200 7.68 12.21 -2.78
CA ILE A 200 6.31 11.91 -3.25
C ILE A 200 5.27 12.04 -2.14
N PHE A 201 5.62 11.75 -0.89
CA PHE A 201 4.72 11.93 0.26
C PHE A 201 4.56 13.39 0.68
N GLY A 202 5.51 14.24 0.29
CA GLY A 202 5.46 15.67 0.57
C GLY A 202 4.78 16.49 -0.51
N PHE A 203 4.66 15.97 -1.73
CA PHE A 203 4.12 16.71 -2.86
C PHE A 203 3.23 15.88 -3.79
N ASP A 204 3.79 14.91 -4.50
CA ASP A 204 3.15 14.23 -5.64
C ASP A 204 1.85 13.53 -5.29
N ASP A 205 1.88 12.68 -4.25
CA ASP A 205 0.70 11.93 -3.79
C ASP A 205 -0.45 12.88 -3.41
N ASP A 206 -0.15 13.95 -2.67
CA ASP A 206 -1.16 14.91 -2.25
C ASP A 206 -1.71 15.71 -3.44
N TYR A 207 -0.83 16.11 -4.37
CA TYR A 207 -1.24 16.86 -5.57
C TYR A 207 -2.16 16.01 -6.45
N ILE A 208 -1.75 14.80 -6.81
CA ILE A 208 -2.58 13.86 -7.58
C ILE A 208 -3.94 13.67 -6.91
N MET A 209 -3.97 13.39 -5.61
CA MET A 209 -5.22 13.11 -4.91
C MET A 209 -6.16 14.31 -4.85
N LYS A 210 -5.62 15.53 -4.74
CA LYS A 210 -6.41 16.75 -4.77
C LYS A 210 -7.00 16.98 -6.16
N ARG A 211 -6.22 16.74 -7.23
CA ARG A 211 -6.71 16.84 -8.61
C ARG A 211 -7.77 15.79 -8.91
N VAL A 212 -7.55 14.53 -8.53
CA VAL A 212 -8.55 13.44 -8.61
C VAL A 212 -9.85 13.80 -7.89
N THR A 213 -9.73 14.40 -6.69
CA THR A 213 -10.91 14.84 -5.93
C THR A 213 -11.63 16.00 -6.60
N LYS A 214 -10.87 16.97 -7.10
CA LYS A 214 -11.41 18.16 -7.80
C LYS A 214 -12.21 17.78 -9.03
N HIS A 215 -11.72 16.82 -9.81
CA HIS A 215 -12.37 16.32 -11.02
C HIS A 215 -13.40 15.21 -10.75
N TYR A 216 -13.65 14.85 -9.49
CA TYR A 216 -14.60 13.78 -9.09
C TYR A 216 -14.27 12.39 -9.66
N LEU A 217 -12.99 12.10 -9.92
CA LEU A 217 -12.50 10.88 -10.58
C LEU A 217 -12.17 9.73 -9.61
N TRP A 218 -12.61 9.81 -8.36
CA TRP A 218 -12.20 8.84 -7.35
C TRP A 218 -12.49 7.39 -7.74
N ASN A 219 -13.65 7.12 -8.31
CA ASN A 219 -14.04 5.75 -8.67
C ASN A 219 -13.15 5.18 -9.79
N GLU A 220 -12.87 5.99 -10.80
CA GLU A 220 -12.05 5.62 -11.95
C GLU A 220 -10.58 5.48 -11.55
N PHE A 221 -10.06 6.45 -10.80
CA PHE A 221 -8.68 6.47 -10.35
C PHE A 221 -8.35 5.36 -9.37
N SER A 222 -9.26 5.02 -8.45
CA SER A 222 -8.99 4.07 -7.36
C SER A 222 -8.94 2.61 -7.79
N CYS A 223 -9.10 2.30 -9.07
CA CYS A 223 -9.28 0.94 -9.58
C CYS A 223 -7.97 0.14 -9.77
N TYR A 224 -6.78 0.72 -9.55
CA TYR A 224 -5.51 0.02 -9.83
C TYR A 224 -5.04 -0.93 -8.71
N ASN A 225 -5.81 -1.13 -7.67
CA ASN A 225 -5.51 -2.04 -6.59
C ASN A 225 -5.35 -3.50 -7.06
N ARG A 226 -4.53 -4.31 -6.39
CA ARG A 226 -4.42 -5.76 -6.67
C ARG A 226 -5.70 -6.51 -6.33
N ILE A 227 -6.37 -6.12 -5.27
CA ILE A 227 -7.70 -6.62 -4.94
C ILE A 227 -8.72 -5.70 -5.63
N ILE A 228 -9.39 -6.19 -6.67
CA ILE A 228 -10.24 -5.38 -7.56
C ILE A 228 -11.40 -4.73 -6.82
N SER A 229 -11.95 -5.42 -5.81
CA SER A 229 -13.04 -4.90 -4.98
C SER A 229 -12.63 -3.83 -3.96
N GLU A 230 -11.33 -3.62 -3.75
CA GLU A 230 -10.83 -2.63 -2.81
C GLU A 230 -10.32 -1.39 -3.54
N PRO A 231 -10.82 -0.19 -3.21
CA PRO A 231 -10.23 1.04 -3.75
C PRO A 231 -8.89 1.35 -3.08
N VAL A 232 -8.01 2.05 -3.81
CA VAL A 232 -6.86 2.68 -3.16
C VAL A 232 -7.33 3.72 -2.15
N ARG A 233 -6.49 4.07 -1.19
CA ARG A 233 -6.86 4.98 -0.10
C ARG A 233 -5.78 6.03 0.10
N LEU A 234 -6.20 7.26 0.37
CA LEU A 234 -5.30 8.27 0.89
C LEU A 234 -5.18 8.09 2.41
N SER A 235 -4.00 7.76 2.86
CA SER A 235 -3.68 7.58 4.28
C SER A 235 -2.84 8.74 4.80
N MET A 236 -3.21 9.29 5.95
CA MET A 236 -2.37 10.25 6.65
C MET A 236 -1.45 9.52 7.62
N LYS A 237 -0.14 9.58 7.37
CA LYS A 237 0.88 9.03 8.26
C LYS A 237 1.52 10.17 9.03
N LYS A 238 1.41 10.11 10.36
CA LYS A 238 2.12 11.03 11.24
C LYS A 238 3.47 10.40 11.56
N LEU A 239 4.54 10.96 11.02
CA LEU A 239 5.90 10.60 11.37
C LEU A 239 6.43 11.68 12.30
N GLY A 240 6.42 11.38 13.60
CA GLY A 240 7.04 12.22 14.63
C GLY A 240 8.40 11.67 15.00
N SER A 241 9.47 12.43 14.76
CA SER A 241 10.77 12.16 15.34
C SER A 241 11.29 13.42 16.00
N SER A 242 12.13 13.25 17.04
CA SER A 242 12.80 14.37 17.70
C SER A 242 13.67 15.21 16.76
N ALA A 243 14.05 14.65 15.61
CA ALA A 243 14.91 15.32 14.62
C ALA A 243 14.11 15.98 13.46
N LEU A 244 12.92 15.46 13.12
CA LEU A 244 12.13 15.91 11.96
C LEU A 244 10.84 16.67 12.36
N GLY A 245 10.53 16.75 13.67
CA GLY A 245 9.28 17.31 14.15
C GLY A 245 8.06 16.40 13.82
N ASP A 246 6.87 16.92 14.08
CA ASP A 246 5.61 16.26 13.72
C ASP A 246 5.26 16.60 12.27
N ASN A 247 5.55 15.71 11.35
CA ASN A 247 5.15 15.82 9.94
C ASN A 247 3.96 14.90 9.65
N ILE A 248 2.97 15.41 8.94
CA ILE A 248 1.84 14.64 8.45
C ILE A 248 2.07 14.45 6.96
N PHE A 249 2.31 13.20 6.55
CA PHE A 249 2.44 12.81 5.15
C PHE A 249 1.13 12.22 4.66
N LYS A 250 0.79 12.53 3.43
CA LYS A 250 -0.34 11.96 2.71
C LYS A 250 0.21 10.94 1.73
N VAL A 251 -0.19 9.70 1.89
CA VAL A 251 0.35 8.55 1.16
C VAL A 251 -0.78 7.82 0.48
N ILE A 252 -0.68 7.61 -0.81
CA ILE A 252 -1.60 6.72 -1.54
C ILE A 252 -1.22 5.28 -1.17
N THR A 253 -2.17 4.57 -0.58
CA THR A 253 -1.99 3.17 -0.19
C THR A 253 -2.86 2.26 -1.01
N SER A 254 -2.28 1.18 -1.50
CA SER A 254 -2.97 0.14 -2.26
C SER A 254 -2.69 -1.24 -1.67
N SER A 255 -3.62 -2.17 -1.84
CA SER A 255 -3.42 -3.57 -1.44
C SER A 255 -2.44 -4.24 -2.41
N GLY A 256 -1.37 -4.84 -1.86
CA GLY A 256 -0.36 -5.57 -2.63
C GLY A 256 0.77 -4.72 -3.22
N SER A 257 0.81 -3.40 -2.95
CA SER A 257 1.95 -2.53 -3.24
C SER A 257 2.40 -1.81 -1.98
N THR A 258 3.66 -1.43 -1.93
CA THR A 258 4.23 -0.62 -0.85
C THR A 258 4.76 0.69 -1.43
N SER A 259 4.34 1.83 -0.86
CA SER A 259 4.89 3.14 -1.22
C SER A 259 6.07 3.49 -0.33
N PHE A 260 7.12 4.03 -0.93
CA PHE A 260 8.39 4.34 -0.29
C PHE A 260 8.94 5.68 -0.82
N ASP A 261 9.20 6.63 0.06
CA ASP A 261 9.73 7.95 -0.30
C ASP A 261 11.25 7.99 -0.10
N LEU A 262 11.99 8.18 -1.19
CA LEU A 262 13.45 8.22 -1.18
C LEU A 262 14.00 9.37 -0.34
N LEU A 263 13.38 10.54 -0.34
CA LEU A 263 13.85 11.67 0.46
C LEU A 263 13.86 11.34 1.96
N LEU A 264 12.82 10.68 2.44
CA LEU A 264 12.73 10.29 3.85
C LEU A 264 13.80 9.26 4.23
N HIS A 265 14.04 8.29 3.35
CA HIS A 265 15.09 7.29 3.54
C HIS A 265 16.46 7.93 3.57
N ILE A 266 16.77 8.75 2.58
CA ILE A 266 18.08 9.41 2.47
C ILE A 266 18.36 10.32 3.66
N ARG A 267 17.36 11.06 4.15
CA ARG A 267 17.49 11.88 5.36
C ARG A 267 17.80 11.07 6.63
N ASN A 268 17.30 9.84 6.70
CA ASN A 268 17.56 8.97 7.83
C ASN A 268 18.93 8.31 7.79
N GLU A 269 19.38 7.90 6.61
CA GLU A 269 20.61 7.12 6.43
C GLU A 269 21.85 8.00 6.21
N PHE A 270 21.67 9.17 5.59
CA PHE A 270 22.78 10.02 5.16
C PHE A 270 22.70 11.42 5.77
N LYS A 271 23.86 12.04 5.97
CA LYS A 271 23.97 13.43 6.42
C LYS A 271 24.61 14.27 5.33
N PHE A 272 23.77 14.88 4.50
CA PHE A 272 24.19 15.79 3.45
C PHE A 272 24.00 17.25 3.84
N ALA A 273 24.74 18.15 3.19
CA ALA A 273 24.58 19.60 3.36
C ALA A 273 23.27 20.10 2.72
N SER A 274 22.80 19.43 1.68
CA SER A 274 21.55 19.69 0.97
C SER A 274 20.85 18.37 0.65
N TYR A 275 19.51 18.41 0.66
CA TYR A 275 18.67 17.30 0.27
C TYR A 275 17.82 17.63 -0.97
N LYS A 276 18.30 18.55 -1.84
CA LYS A 276 17.74 18.72 -3.17
C LYS A 276 18.09 17.50 -4.02
N LEU A 277 17.20 17.12 -4.92
CA LEU A 277 17.37 15.92 -5.74
C LEU A 277 18.73 15.94 -6.49
N ASP A 278 19.05 17.06 -7.13
CA ASP A 278 20.31 17.21 -7.88
C ASP A 278 21.55 17.01 -7.00
N ASP A 279 21.55 17.60 -5.79
CA ASP A 279 22.68 17.49 -4.85
C ASP A 279 22.84 16.04 -4.36
N VAL A 280 21.73 15.39 -4.04
CA VAL A 280 21.70 13.99 -3.60
C VAL A 280 22.11 13.03 -4.73
N ALA A 281 21.62 13.27 -5.94
CA ALA A 281 22.01 12.47 -7.10
C ALA A 281 23.52 12.59 -7.37
N TYR A 282 24.08 13.79 -7.27
CA TYR A 282 25.52 14.01 -7.44
C TYR A 282 26.38 13.25 -6.41
N GLU A 283 25.90 13.10 -5.17
CA GLU A 283 26.64 12.43 -4.10
C GLU A 283 26.51 10.88 -4.15
N LEU A 284 25.41 10.35 -4.73
CA LEU A 284 25.09 8.92 -4.66
C LEU A 284 25.20 8.19 -6.02
N VAL A 285 25.19 8.88 -7.14
CA VAL A 285 25.24 8.34 -8.50
C VAL A 285 26.50 8.81 -9.21
#